data_375235b80ad04d20b70036ced550f057
#
_entry.id   375235b80ad04d20b70036ced550f057
#
_cell.length_a   1.000
_cell.length_b   1.000
_cell.length_c   1.000
_cell.angle_alpha   90.00
_cell.angle_beta   90.00
_cell.angle_gamma   90.00
#
_symmetry.space_group_name_H-M   'P 1'
#
loop_
_entity.id
_entity.type
_entity.pdbx_description
1 polymer ?
#
loop_
_entity_poly.entity_id
_entity_poly.type
_entity_poly.pdbx_seq_one_letter_code
_entity_poly.pdbx_strand_id
1 'polypeptide(L)'
;MEEIYLGDKNTKGEFFLKLENIIKKHDYQVHKFVDRKGREAMFYNYKGDSFSIGDCILVKATIADHREFKGKPFTYLNRVTVISNHGSKETPRANV
;
A
#
# COMPACT_ATOMS: atom_id res chain seq x y z
N MET A 1 2.98 -17.76 -14.41
CA MET A 1 2.36 -16.46 -14.66
C MET A 1 2.47 -15.59 -13.42
N GLU A 2 2.88 -14.36 -13.63
CA GLU A 2 3.07 -13.48 -12.49
C GLU A 2 1.76 -12.85 -12.03
N GLU A 3 1.66 -12.72 -10.73
CA GLU A 3 0.57 -11.98 -10.14
C GLU A 3 0.82 -10.50 -10.28
N ILE A 4 -0.14 -9.77 -10.81
CA ILE A 4 -0.04 -8.32 -10.90
C ILE A 4 -0.81 -7.64 -9.77
N TYR A 5 -1.61 -8.38 -9.04
CA TYR A 5 -2.34 -7.88 -7.88
C TYR A 5 -1.85 -8.60 -6.63
N LEU A 6 -2.12 -8.01 -5.47
CA LEU A 6 -1.65 -8.57 -4.20
C LEU A 6 -2.33 -9.88 -3.84
N GLY A 7 -3.50 -10.13 -4.37
CA GLY A 7 -4.24 -11.35 -4.12
C GLY A 7 -5.63 -11.26 -4.70
N ASP A 8 -6.48 -12.20 -4.33
CA ASP A 8 -7.84 -12.29 -4.86
C ASP A 8 -8.75 -11.27 -4.18
N LYS A 9 -9.76 -10.81 -4.93
CA LYS A 9 -10.74 -9.89 -4.38
C LYS A 9 -11.48 -10.53 -3.21
N ASN A 10 -11.83 -9.70 -2.25
CA ASN A 10 -12.60 -10.06 -1.06
C ASN A 10 -11.85 -10.97 -0.09
N THR A 11 -10.52 -11.01 -0.20
CA THR A 11 -9.71 -11.77 0.76
C THR A 11 -8.99 -10.81 1.69
N LYS A 12 -8.73 -11.28 2.90
CA LYS A 12 -7.97 -10.54 3.89
C LYS A 12 -6.55 -11.07 3.93
N GLY A 13 -5.61 -10.20 4.25
CA GLY A 13 -4.22 -10.61 4.39
C GLY A 13 -3.39 -9.55 5.03
N GLU A 14 -2.14 -9.90 5.26
CA GLU A 14 -1.14 -8.97 5.75
C GLU A 14 -0.18 -8.68 4.61
N PHE A 15 0.15 -7.41 4.44
CA PHE A 15 0.97 -6.99 3.31
C PHE A 15 2.07 -6.07 3.82
N PHE A 16 3.28 -6.30 3.36
CA PHE A 16 4.41 -5.44 3.66
C PHE A 16 4.62 -4.52 2.46
N LEU A 17 4.38 -3.23 2.67
CA LEU A 17 4.28 -2.27 1.58
C LEU A 17 5.17 -1.07 1.85
N LYS A 18 5.68 -0.48 0.77
CA LYS A 18 6.44 0.76 0.84
C LYS A 18 5.59 1.87 0.27
N LEU A 19 5.48 2.97 1.01
CA LEU A 19 4.70 4.12 0.58
C LEU A 19 5.46 4.89 -0.50
N GLU A 20 4.87 4.96 -1.69
CA GLU A 20 5.49 5.66 -2.81
C GLU A 20 5.02 7.08 -2.96
N ASN A 21 3.76 7.33 -2.66
CA ASN A 21 3.19 8.65 -2.90
C ASN A 21 1.97 8.88 -2.03
N ILE A 22 1.70 10.14 -1.74
CA ILE A 22 0.51 10.55 -1.00
C ILE A 22 -0.17 11.63 -1.84
N ILE A 23 -1.42 11.38 -2.19
CA ILE A 23 -2.22 12.36 -2.93
C ILE A 23 -3.23 12.93 -1.95
N LYS A 24 -3.09 14.21 -1.64
CA LYS A 24 -3.97 14.88 -0.68
C LYS A 24 -5.22 15.36 -1.37
N LYS A 25 -6.36 15.01 -0.80
CA LYS A 25 -7.65 15.47 -1.24
C LYS A 25 -8.29 16.30 -0.15
N HIS A 26 -9.50 16.82 -0.41
CA HIS A 26 -10.14 17.71 0.54
C HIS A 26 -10.42 17.05 1.88
N ASP A 27 -11.00 15.85 1.85
CA ASP A 27 -11.42 15.16 3.07
C ASP A 27 -10.61 13.92 3.41
N TYR A 28 -9.65 13.56 2.56
CA TYR A 28 -8.92 12.30 2.74
C TYR A 28 -7.61 12.36 1.96
N GLN A 29 -6.81 11.33 2.15
CA GLN A 29 -5.57 11.16 1.40
C GLN A 29 -5.61 9.81 0.69
N VAL A 30 -5.03 9.75 -0.49
CA VAL A 30 -4.84 8.50 -1.20
C VAL A 30 -3.39 8.09 -1.01
N HIS A 31 -3.17 6.94 -0.42
CA HIS A 31 -1.82 6.43 -0.19
C HIS A 31 -1.51 5.36 -1.23
N LYS A 32 -0.47 5.59 -2.00
CA LYS A 32 -0.02 4.66 -3.03
C LYS A 32 1.19 3.90 -2.53
N PHE A 33 1.09 2.58 -2.58
CA PHE A 33 2.11 1.69 -2.07
C PHE A 33 2.60 0.76 -3.15
N VAL A 34 3.75 0.17 -2.92
CA VAL A 34 4.28 -0.88 -3.77
C VAL A 34 4.84 -1.97 -2.86
N ASP A 35 4.70 -3.23 -3.26
CA ASP A 35 5.29 -4.32 -2.52
C ASP A 35 6.67 -4.65 -3.09
N ARG A 36 7.30 -5.71 -2.55
CA ARG A 36 8.66 -6.07 -2.97
C ARG A 36 8.76 -6.50 -4.42
N LYS A 37 7.65 -6.94 -4.98
CA LYS A 37 7.62 -7.39 -6.37
C LYS A 37 7.20 -6.30 -7.33
N GLY A 38 7.02 -5.07 -6.82
CA GLY A 38 6.62 -3.96 -7.65
C GLY A 38 5.12 -3.88 -7.90
N ARG A 39 4.32 -4.64 -7.18
CA ARG A 39 2.87 -4.61 -7.36
C ARG A 39 2.31 -3.43 -6.59
N GLU A 40 1.47 -2.65 -7.25
CA GLU A 40 0.95 -1.42 -6.67
C GLU A 40 -0.33 -1.66 -5.89
N ALA A 41 -0.50 -0.90 -4.84
CA ALA A 41 -1.70 -0.95 -4.00
C ALA A 41 -2.04 0.47 -3.57
N MET A 42 -3.31 0.72 -3.33
CA MET A 42 -3.78 2.01 -2.84
C MET A 42 -4.84 1.81 -1.78
N PHE A 43 -4.89 2.74 -0.84
CA PHE A 43 -6.06 2.87 0.00
C PHE A 43 -6.31 4.33 0.34
N TYR A 44 -7.54 4.62 0.71
CA TYR A 44 -7.94 5.96 1.11
C TYR A 44 -7.82 6.09 2.61
N ASN A 45 -7.09 7.11 3.05
CA ASN A 45 -6.87 7.35 4.47
C ASN A 45 -7.73 8.51 4.93
N TYR A 46 -8.79 8.19 5.66
CA TYR A 46 -9.69 9.20 6.22
C TYR A 46 -9.32 9.59 7.65
N LYS A 47 -8.49 8.78 8.29
CA LYS A 47 -8.19 8.97 9.70
C LYS A 47 -7.02 9.91 9.95
N GLY A 48 -6.30 10.24 8.90
CA GLY A 48 -5.16 11.12 9.05
C GLY A 48 -3.93 10.46 9.63
N ASP A 49 -3.80 9.15 9.50
CA ASP A 49 -2.58 8.48 9.92
C ASP A 49 -1.38 9.10 9.22
N SER A 50 -0.31 9.28 9.97
CA SER A 50 0.87 9.95 9.44
C SER A 50 1.88 8.94 8.93
N PHE A 51 2.12 8.98 7.63
CA PHE A 51 3.19 8.21 7.02
C PHE A 51 4.05 9.16 6.21
N SER A 52 5.30 8.79 6.03
CA SER A 52 6.21 9.55 5.17
C SER A 52 6.51 8.71 3.93
N ILE A 53 6.66 9.38 2.81
CA ILE A 53 7.03 8.70 1.58
C ILE A 53 8.34 7.96 1.82
N GLY A 54 8.37 6.69 1.42
CA GLY A 54 9.50 5.82 1.68
C GLY A 54 9.32 4.89 2.86
N ASP A 55 8.30 5.13 3.70
CA ASP A 55 8.05 4.25 4.84
C ASP A 55 7.64 2.87 4.38
N CYS A 56 8.20 1.87 5.04
CA CYS A 56 7.81 0.47 4.85
C CYS A 56 6.91 0.08 6.01
N ILE A 57 5.70 -0.33 5.70
CA ILE A 57 4.72 -0.65 6.73
C ILE A 57 4.13 -2.03 6.51
N LEU A 58 3.80 -2.67 7.61
CA LEU A 58 3.07 -3.93 7.59
C LEU A 58 1.63 -3.62 7.92
N VAL A 59 0.73 -3.99 7.02
CA VAL A 59 -0.70 -3.70 7.20
C VAL A 59 -1.50 -4.97 7.09
N LYS A 60 -2.63 -4.99 7.78
CA LYS A 60 -3.66 -5.99 7.60
C LYS A 60 -4.80 -5.31 6.87
N ALA A 61 -5.25 -5.89 5.78
CA ALA A 61 -6.24 -5.25 4.95
C ALA A 61 -7.05 -6.26 4.17
N THR A 62 -8.17 -5.79 3.62
CA THR A 62 -9.01 -6.58 2.72
C THR A 62 -8.78 -6.08 1.31
N ILE A 63 -8.61 -7.01 0.38
CA ILE A 63 -8.50 -6.66 -1.03
C ILE A 63 -9.91 -6.41 -1.53
N ALA A 64 -10.20 -5.13 -1.79
CA ALA A 64 -11.55 -4.73 -2.16
C ALA A 64 -11.78 -4.86 -3.66
N ASP A 65 -10.76 -4.59 -4.46
CA ASP A 65 -10.95 -4.58 -5.90
C ASP A 65 -9.60 -4.66 -6.62
N HIS A 66 -9.67 -5.09 -7.86
CA HIS A 66 -8.56 -5.02 -8.80
C HIS A 66 -8.88 -3.91 -9.78
N ARG A 67 -8.02 -2.90 -9.86
CA ARG A 67 -8.29 -1.72 -10.66
C ARG A 67 -7.11 -1.39 -11.56
N GLU A 68 -7.34 -0.45 -12.44
CA GLU A 68 -6.34 -0.01 -13.38
C GLU A 68 -6.43 1.50 -13.51
N PHE A 69 -5.29 2.16 -13.55
CA PHE A 69 -5.24 3.60 -13.74
C PHE A 69 -4.16 3.90 -14.80
N LYS A 70 -4.58 4.48 -15.91
CA LYS A 70 -3.70 4.82 -17.02
C LYS A 70 -2.89 3.62 -17.49
N GLY A 71 -3.55 2.48 -17.56
CA GLY A 71 -2.92 1.25 -18.03
C GLY A 71 -2.11 0.50 -17.00
N LYS A 72 -2.05 1.00 -15.77
CA LYS A 72 -1.26 0.35 -14.72
C LYS A 72 -2.20 -0.30 -13.71
N PRO A 73 -2.06 -1.61 -13.48
CA PRO A 73 -2.92 -2.28 -12.52
C PRO A 73 -2.51 -1.94 -11.09
N PHE A 74 -3.50 -1.87 -10.21
CA PHE A 74 -3.24 -1.73 -8.78
C PHE A 74 -4.32 -2.43 -8.00
N THR A 75 -3.98 -2.80 -6.76
CA THR A 75 -4.91 -3.44 -5.84
C THR A 75 -5.49 -2.37 -4.93
N TYR A 76 -6.80 -2.28 -4.89
CA TYR A 76 -7.46 -1.36 -3.97
C TYR A 76 -7.74 -2.08 -2.66
N LEU A 77 -7.22 -1.51 -1.58
CA LEU A 77 -7.37 -2.08 -0.24
C LEU A 77 -8.36 -1.28 0.57
N ASN A 78 -9.10 -1.96 1.45
CA ASN A 78 -9.90 -1.28 2.44
C ASN A 78 -9.75 -1.97 3.79
N ARG A 79 -10.36 -1.38 4.81
CA ARG A 79 -10.28 -1.88 6.18
C ARG A 79 -8.82 -2.09 6.60
N VAL A 80 -8.01 -1.11 6.28
CA VAL A 80 -6.57 -1.18 6.51
C VAL A 80 -6.27 -0.90 7.97
N THR A 81 -5.52 -1.80 8.58
CA THR A 81 -5.01 -1.62 9.94
C THR A 81 -3.50 -1.72 9.87
N VAL A 82 -2.82 -0.69 10.34
CA VAL A 82 -1.36 -0.69 10.37
C VAL A 82 -0.91 -1.53 11.56
N ILE A 83 -0.13 -2.57 11.28
CA ILE A 83 0.42 -3.44 12.30
C ILE A 83 1.73 -2.84 12.82
N SER A 84 2.59 -2.41 11.92
CA SER A 84 3.85 -1.79 12.32
C SER A 84 4.36 -0.91 11.19
N ASN A 85 5.09 0.13 11.57
CA ASN A 85 5.73 1.05 10.62
C ASN A 85 7.22 0.99 10.87
N HIS A 86 7.96 0.51 9.89
CA HIS A 86 9.40 0.32 10.01
C HIS A 86 10.18 1.52 9.51
N GLY A 87 9.48 2.51 8.95
CA GLY A 87 10.12 3.69 8.44
C GLY A 87 10.97 3.40 7.21
N SER A 88 11.63 4.43 6.72
CA SER A 88 12.43 4.30 5.52
C SER A 88 13.77 3.61 5.79
N LYS A 89 14.14 3.47 7.05
CA LYS A 89 15.40 2.81 7.39
C LYS A 89 15.39 1.32 7.10
N GLU A 90 14.23 0.76 6.94
CA GLU A 90 14.12 -0.66 6.61
C GLU A 90 14.44 -0.93 5.15
N THR A 91 14.64 0.12 4.40
CA THR A 91 15.05 -0.04 3.03
C THR A 91 16.39 -0.75 3.00
N PRO A 92 16.46 -1.77 2.25
CA PRO A 92 17.69 -2.54 2.22
C PRO A 92 18.88 -1.72 1.85
N ARG A 93 19.43 -1.58 2.26
CA ARG A 93 20.37 -1.04 2.16
C ARG A 93 21.01 -1.02 3.01
N ALA A 94 20.65 -0.96 3.18
CA ALA A 94 20.93 -0.79 3.95
C ALA A 94 21.87 -1.00 4.43
N ASN A 95 21.88 -0.94 4.22
CA ASN A 95 22.70 -0.91 4.56
C ASN A 95 23.44 -1.13 4.83
N VAL A 96 23.25 -1.08 4.56
CA VAL A 96 23.89 -1.13 4.79
C VAL A 96 24.54 -1.16 4.90
#